data_caa31f418799ec59f15cdcf4065b59c8
#
_entry.id   caa31f418799ec59f15cdcf4065b59c8
#
_cell.length_a   1.000
_cell.length_b   1.000
_cell.length_c   1.000
_cell.angle_alpha   90.00
_cell.angle_beta   90.00
_cell.angle_gamma   90.00
#
_symmetry.space_group_name_H-M   'P 1'
#
loop_
_entity.id
_entity.type
_entity.pdbx_description
1 polymer ?
#
loop_
_entity_poly.entity_id
_entity_poly.type
_entity_poly.pdbx_seq_one_letter_code
_entity_poly.pdbx_strand_id
1 'polypeptide(L)'
;MFTYWLAVVRRAAMALSVCAVLCGGAMAGVMIWDNATAWAAALLQGALFGLAVSAAVAIAGATSNTWKAARAASHHGLTLSAEAVRLPCTAEIRVPIPPGITAYQLTDSVLHALKQLPAPEIDEVKEFTHGKLTLICRKSLSLPVRFHVSITTDQDAAIVAMEARPKAAWRMMDDGASWSVLKAFAPHVSKAVHDEVGGTTAM
;
A
#
# COMPACT_ATOMS: atom_id res chain seq x y z
N MET A 1 -15.70 -3.86 2.38
CA MET A 1 -14.86 -4.91 3.00
C MET A 1 -14.73 -6.16 2.15
N PHE A 2 -15.80 -6.74 1.64
CA PHE A 2 -15.75 -7.96 0.80
C PHE A 2 -14.92 -7.79 -0.47
N THR A 3 -15.04 -6.67 -1.17
CA THR A 3 -14.24 -6.35 -2.37
C THR A 3 -12.73 -6.27 -2.09
N TYR A 4 -12.35 -5.72 -0.93
CA TYR A 4 -10.96 -5.72 -0.48
C TYR A 4 -10.47 -7.13 -0.17
N TRP A 5 -11.24 -7.89 0.59
CA TRP A 5 -10.93 -9.28 0.94
C TRP A 5 -10.70 -10.14 -0.32
N LEU A 6 -11.61 -10.03 -1.31
CA LEU A 6 -11.47 -10.74 -2.58
C LEU A 6 -10.22 -10.31 -3.36
N ALA A 7 -9.87 -9.02 -3.33
CA ALA A 7 -8.66 -8.51 -3.97
C ALA A 7 -7.38 -9.04 -3.30
N VAL A 8 -7.37 -9.18 -1.97
CA VAL A 8 -6.27 -9.82 -1.21
C VAL A 8 -6.10 -11.28 -1.64
N VAL A 9 -7.20 -12.05 -1.68
CA VAL A 9 -7.17 -13.47 -2.10
C VAL A 9 -6.63 -13.60 -3.54
N ARG A 10 -7.12 -12.78 -4.46
CA ARG A 10 -6.65 -12.78 -5.86
C ARG A 10 -5.16 -12.48 -5.98
N ARG A 11 -4.67 -11.50 -5.20
CA ARG A 11 -3.24 -11.13 -5.20
C ARG A 11 -2.36 -12.23 -4.62
N ALA A 12 -2.87 -12.96 -3.63
CA ALA A 12 -2.18 -14.09 -3.02
C ALA A 12 -2.30 -15.40 -3.82
N ALA A 13 -3.11 -15.44 -4.88
CA ALA A 13 -3.43 -16.69 -5.61
C ALA A 13 -2.20 -17.47 -6.05
N MET A 14 -1.15 -16.81 -6.57
CA MET A 14 0.07 -17.48 -6.99
C MET A 14 0.78 -18.14 -5.80
N ALA A 15 0.91 -17.44 -4.67
CA ALA A 15 1.54 -18.01 -3.47
C ALA A 15 0.71 -19.15 -2.89
N LEU A 16 -0.62 -19.05 -2.94
CA LEU A 16 -1.54 -20.11 -2.50
C LEU A 16 -1.47 -21.33 -3.39
N SER A 17 -1.29 -21.18 -4.70
CA SER A 17 -1.09 -22.29 -5.63
C SER A 17 0.22 -23.04 -5.34
N VAL A 18 1.30 -22.32 -5.08
CA VAL A 18 2.58 -22.92 -4.67
C VAL A 18 2.41 -23.67 -3.34
N CYS A 19 1.74 -23.08 -2.37
CA CYS A 19 1.44 -23.73 -1.09
C CYS A 19 0.63 -25.02 -1.28
N ALA A 20 -0.39 -25.01 -2.15
CA ALA A 20 -1.20 -26.18 -2.45
C ALA A 20 -0.36 -27.33 -3.03
N VAL A 21 0.53 -27.03 -3.98
CA VAL A 21 1.41 -28.01 -4.61
C VAL A 21 2.41 -28.59 -3.61
N LEU A 22 3.04 -27.74 -2.80
CA LEU A 22 4.04 -28.18 -1.81
C LEU A 22 3.40 -29.03 -0.71
N CYS A 23 2.32 -28.56 -0.09
CA CYS A 23 1.63 -29.31 0.98
C CYS A 23 1.00 -30.60 0.44
N GLY A 24 0.38 -30.54 -0.75
CA GLY A 24 -0.22 -31.69 -1.39
C GLY A 24 0.83 -32.73 -1.81
N GLY A 25 1.93 -32.28 -2.39
CA GLY A 25 3.05 -33.14 -2.79
C GLY A 25 3.73 -33.81 -1.59
N ALA A 26 3.96 -33.08 -0.51
CA ALA A 26 4.52 -33.64 0.71
C ALA A 26 3.61 -34.72 1.31
N MET A 27 2.30 -34.46 1.38
CA MET A 27 1.32 -35.43 1.89
C MET A 27 1.27 -36.70 1.02
N ALA A 28 1.21 -36.53 -0.31
CA ALA A 28 1.24 -37.66 -1.24
C ALA A 28 2.53 -38.49 -1.10
N GLY A 29 3.68 -37.82 -0.96
CA GLY A 29 4.98 -38.43 -0.76
C GLY A 29 5.03 -39.32 0.50
N VAL A 30 4.51 -38.81 1.62
CA VAL A 30 4.42 -39.59 2.87
C VAL A 30 3.55 -40.84 2.68
N MET A 31 2.38 -40.68 2.05
CA MET A 31 1.45 -41.80 1.82
C MET A 31 2.02 -42.87 0.91
N ILE A 32 2.80 -42.49 -0.10
CA ILE A 32 3.49 -43.45 -0.99
C ILE A 32 4.63 -44.13 -0.24
N TRP A 33 5.39 -43.38 0.56
CA TRP A 33 6.51 -43.93 1.33
C TRP A 33 6.07 -45.01 2.32
N ASP A 34 4.96 -44.78 3.01
CA ASP A 34 4.40 -45.71 3.98
C ASP A 34 3.71 -46.93 3.32
N ASN A 35 3.68 -47.02 1.98
CA ASN A 35 2.94 -48.04 1.22
C ASN A 35 1.47 -48.15 1.66
N ALA A 36 0.91 -47.10 2.24
CA ALA A 36 -0.43 -47.09 2.83
C ALA A 36 -1.54 -47.08 1.78
N THR A 37 -1.24 -46.57 0.57
CA THR A 37 -2.24 -46.41 -0.48
C THR A 37 -1.63 -46.57 -1.88
N ALA A 38 -2.49 -46.92 -2.87
CA ALA A 38 -2.10 -46.89 -4.28
C ALA A 38 -1.70 -45.46 -4.68
N TRP A 39 -0.66 -45.34 -5.53
CA TRP A 39 -0.09 -44.06 -5.94
C TRP A 39 -1.13 -43.04 -6.45
N ALA A 40 -2.15 -43.49 -7.21
CA ALA A 40 -3.21 -42.60 -7.72
C ALA A 40 -4.10 -42.05 -6.59
N ALA A 41 -4.42 -42.86 -5.60
CA ALA A 41 -5.19 -42.45 -4.43
C ALA A 41 -4.37 -41.49 -3.55
N ALA A 42 -3.06 -41.76 -3.38
CA ALA A 42 -2.16 -40.85 -2.64
C ALA A 42 -2.05 -39.46 -3.29
N LEU A 43 -1.94 -39.41 -4.64
CA LEU A 43 -1.93 -38.13 -5.36
C LEU A 43 -3.26 -37.35 -5.21
N LEU A 44 -4.40 -38.05 -5.33
CA LEU A 44 -5.71 -37.42 -5.18
C LEU A 44 -5.90 -36.87 -3.75
N GLN A 45 -5.58 -37.65 -2.73
CA GLN A 45 -5.68 -37.24 -1.33
C GLN A 45 -4.71 -36.11 -1.01
N GLY A 46 -3.48 -36.16 -1.52
CA GLY A 46 -2.51 -35.11 -1.42
C GLY A 46 -3.01 -33.78 -2.06
N ALA A 47 -3.58 -33.87 -3.27
CA ALA A 47 -4.16 -32.70 -3.94
C ALA A 47 -5.30 -32.08 -3.14
N LEU A 48 -6.22 -32.89 -2.63
CA LEU A 48 -7.33 -32.41 -1.78
C LEU A 48 -6.82 -31.77 -0.49
N PHE A 49 -5.83 -32.37 0.15
CA PHE A 49 -5.20 -31.83 1.35
C PHE A 49 -4.52 -30.47 1.05
N GLY A 50 -3.72 -30.39 -0.01
CA GLY A 50 -3.05 -29.15 -0.42
C GLY A 50 -4.04 -28.02 -0.71
N LEU A 51 -5.15 -28.33 -1.40
CA LEU A 51 -6.22 -27.35 -1.65
C LEU A 51 -6.90 -26.92 -0.34
N ALA A 52 -7.20 -27.84 0.57
CA ALA A 52 -7.83 -27.53 1.85
C ALA A 52 -6.92 -26.62 2.72
N VAL A 53 -5.63 -26.94 2.81
CA VAL A 53 -4.65 -26.12 3.54
C VAL A 53 -4.55 -24.72 2.92
N SER A 54 -4.44 -24.65 1.58
CA SER A 54 -4.34 -23.35 0.89
C SER A 54 -5.60 -22.52 1.06
N ALA A 55 -6.79 -23.11 1.03
CA ALA A 55 -8.05 -22.43 1.29
C ALA A 55 -8.11 -21.90 2.73
N ALA A 56 -7.70 -22.69 3.71
CA ALA A 56 -7.65 -22.27 5.11
C ALA A 56 -6.68 -21.09 5.31
N VAL A 57 -5.49 -21.16 4.73
CA VAL A 57 -4.48 -20.07 4.76
C VAL A 57 -5.02 -18.82 4.07
N ALA A 58 -5.69 -18.97 2.91
CA ALA A 58 -6.30 -17.84 2.19
C ALA A 58 -7.36 -17.13 3.05
N ILE A 59 -8.28 -17.88 3.63
CA ILE A 59 -9.37 -17.34 4.46
C ILE A 59 -8.78 -16.65 5.69
N ALA A 60 -7.91 -17.31 6.43
CA ALA A 60 -7.32 -16.75 7.64
C ALA A 60 -6.48 -15.50 7.35
N GLY A 61 -5.61 -15.57 6.33
CA GLY A 61 -4.74 -14.47 5.92
C GLY A 61 -5.51 -13.28 5.38
N ALA A 62 -6.49 -13.49 4.49
CA ALA A 62 -7.30 -12.42 3.94
C ALA A 62 -8.19 -11.78 5.01
N THR A 63 -8.75 -12.56 5.93
CA THR A 63 -9.58 -12.04 7.03
C THR A 63 -8.75 -11.18 7.99
N SER A 64 -7.57 -11.68 8.41
CA SER A 64 -6.64 -10.93 9.27
C SER A 64 -6.19 -9.62 8.61
N ASN A 65 -5.79 -9.67 7.33
CA ASN A 65 -5.37 -8.49 6.56
C ASN A 65 -6.52 -7.48 6.42
N THR A 66 -7.73 -7.95 6.08
CA THR A 66 -8.92 -7.09 5.95
C THR A 66 -9.28 -6.41 7.27
N TRP A 67 -9.21 -7.14 8.39
CA TRP A 67 -9.49 -6.57 9.70
C TRP A 67 -8.49 -5.48 10.09
N LYS A 68 -7.19 -5.72 9.88
CA LYS A 68 -6.13 -4.73 10.15
C LYS A 68 -6.28 -3.51 9.24
N ALA A 69 -6.52 -3.71 7.94
CA ALA A 69 -6.73 -2.64 6.99
C ALA A 69 -7.98 -1.81 7.32
N ALA A 70 -9.09 -2.45 7.72
CA ALA A 70 -10.31 -1.78 8.13
C ALA A 70 -10.09 -0.93 9.39
N ARG A 71 -9.35 -1.46 10.37
CA ARG A 71 -8.98 -0.72 11.57
C ARG A 71 -8.08 0.47 11.24
N ALA A 72 -7.12 0.30 10.32
CA ALA A 72 -6.28 1.39 9.85
C ALA A 72 -7.11 2.48 9.15
N ALA A 73 -8.05 2.11 8.28
CA ALA A 73 -8.92 3.04 7.57
C ALA A 73 -9.84 3.81 8.53
N SER A 74 -10.46 3.12 9.50
CA SER A 74 -11.40 3.75 10.45
C SER A 74 -10.76 4.84 11.30
N HIS A 75 -9.46 4.71 11.63
CA HIS A 75 -8.73 5.74 12.36
C HIS A 75 -8.59 7.06 11.58
N HIS A 76 -8.71 7.03 10.25
CA HIS A 76 -8.65 8.20 9.40
C HIS A 76 -10.03 8.58 8.83
N GLY A 77 -11.12 7.99 9.33
CA GLY A 77 -12.45 8.21 8.79
C GLY A 77 -12.63 7.71 7.35
N LEU A 78 -11.77 6.79 6.89
CA LEU A 78 -11.76 6.30 5.52
C LEU A 78 -12.55 5.00 5.38
N THR A 79 -13.19 4.82 4.22
CA THR A 79 -13.86 3.56 3.86
C THR A 79 -12.91 2.69 3.06
N LEU A 80 -12.68 1.45 3.52
CA LEU A 80 -11.79 0.50 2.87
C LEU A 80 -12.33 0.09 1.48
N SER A 81 -11.51 0.31 0.44
CA SER A 81 -11.81 -0.07 -0.94
C SER A 81 -10.85 -1.12 -1.48
N ALA A 82 -11.17 -1.74 -2.63
CA ALA A 82 -10.28 -2.68 -3.30
C ALA A 82 -8.97 -2.03 -3.78
N GLU A 83 -8.94 -0.71 -3.95
CA GLU A 83 -7.74 0.03 -4.34
C GLU A 83 -6.66 -0.02 -3.27
N ALA A 84 -7.03 -0.20 -1.99
CA ALA A 84 -6.10 -0.31 -0.88
C ALA A 84 -5.15 -1.54 -0.96
N VAL A 85 -5.45 -2.51 -1.83
CA VAL A 85 -4.58 -3.67 -2.09
C VAL A 85 -3.51 -3.37 -3.14
N ARG A 86 -3.73 -2.34 -3.98
CA ARG A 86 -2.77 -1.99 -5.04
C ARG A 86 -1.52 -1.36 -4.44
N LEU A 87 -0.36 -1.86 -4.83
CA LEU A 87 0.93 -1.32 -4.45
C LEU A 87 1.81 -1.14 -5.71
N PRO A 88 2.46 0.01 -5.86
CA PRO A 88 2.35 1.21 -5.03
C PRO A 88 0.98 1.87 -5.14
N CYS A 89 0.56 2.57 -4.06
CA CYS A 89 -0.60 3.46 -4.12
C CYS A 89 -0.15 4.80 -4.70
N THR A 90 -0.81 5.30 -5.73
CA THR A 90 -0.44 6.55 -6.40
C THR A 90 -1.61 7.51 -6.47
N ALA A 91 -1.31 8.80 -6.45
CA ALA A 91 -2.23 9.88 -6.75
C ALA A 91 -1.45 10.98 -7.49
N GLU A 92 -2.15 11.68 -8.38
CA GLU A 92 -1.59 12.81 -9.12
C GLU A 92 -2.57 13.96 -9.09
N ILE A 93 -2.06 15.16 -8.94
CA ILE A 93 -2.82 16.40 -9.06
C ILE A 93 -2.08 17.35 -9.98
N ARG A 94 -2.83 18.11 -10.76
CA ARG A 94 -2.32 19.18 -11.59
C ARG A 94 -2.90 20.50 -11.13
N VAL A 95 -2.02 21.45 -10.83
CA VAL A 95 -2.41 22.77 -10.32
C VAL A 95 -1.82 23.83 -11.25
N PRO A 96 -2.62 24.76 -11.78
CA PRO A 96 -2.09 25.90 -12.52
C PRO A 96 -1.23 26.76 -11.57
N ILE A 97 -0.05 27.17 -12.03
CA ILE A 97 0.87 27.98 -11.22
C ILE A 97 1.17 29.30 -11.94
N PRO A 98 1.24 30.44 -11.22
CA PRO A 98 1.75 31.69 -11.78
C PRO A 98 3.25 31.61 -12.03
N PRO A 99 3.77 32.39 -12.95
CA PRO A 99 5.20 32.45 -13.22
C PRO A 99 5.97 32.91 -11.95
N GLY A 100 7.11 32.26 -11.70
CA GLY A 100 8.00 32.54 -10.58
C GLY A 100 7.90 31.59 -9.38
N ILE A 101 6.88 30.73 -9.30
CA ILE A 101 6.81 29.67 -8.29
C ILE A 101 7.75 28.54 -8.69
N THR A 102 8.62 28.17 -7.75
CA THR A 102 9.59 27.08 -7.95
C THR A 102 9.12 25.77 -7.34
N ALA A 103 9.57 24.66 -7.90
CA ALA A 103 9.31 23.33 -7.34
C ALA A 103 9.83 23.20 -5.89
N TYR A 104 10.88 23.94 -5.53
CA TYR A 104 11.42 23.96 -4.17
C TYR A 104 10.43 24.58 -3.17
N GLN A 105 9.86 25.74 -3.49
CA GLN A 105 8.87 26.41 -2.64
C GLN A 105 7.67 25.50 -2.39
N LEU A 106 7.13 24.90 -3.45
CA LEU A 106 6.02 23.94 -3.33
C LEU A 106 6.38 22.73 -2.46
N THR A 107 7.61 22.20 -2.61
CA THR A 107 8.08 21.06 -1.82
C THR A 107 8.22 21.43 -0.35
N ASP A 108 8.70 22.63 -0.04
CA ASP A 108 8.85 23.15 1.33
C ASP A 108 7.49 23.36 2.00
N SER A 109 6.56 24.00 1.31
CA SER A 109 5.18 24.18 1.79
C SER A 109 4.49 22.85 2.06
N VAL A 110 4.67 21.86 1.18
CA VAL A 110 4.15 20.51 1.39
C VAL A 110 4.76 19.86 2.64
N LEU A 111 6.10 19.93 2.79
CA LEU A 111 6.76 19.36 3.97
C LEU A 111 6.29 20.01 5.27
N HIS A 112 6.15 21.33 5.26
CA HIS A 112 5.67 22.09 6.43
C HIS A 112 4.23 21.68 6.80
N ALA A 113 3.33 21.61 5.82
CA ALA A 113 1.95 21.20 6.03
C ALA A 113 1.85 19.76 6.57
N LEU A 114 2.65 18.83 6.03
CA LEU A 114 2.63 17.44 6.48
C LEU A 114 3.20 17.26 7.90
N LYS A 115 4.20 18.05 8.30
CA LYS A 115 4.77 18.02 9.65
C LYS A 115 3.80 18.51 10.73
N GLN A 116 2.79 19.30 10.37
CA GLN A 116 1.78 19.78 11.30
C GLN A 116 0.68 18.78 11.59
N LEU A 117 0.63 17.68 10.83
CA LEU A 117 -0.41 16.68 11.00
C LEU A 117 -0.11 15.77 12.19
N PRO A 118 -1.12 15.47 13.03
CA PRO A 118 -0.95 14.58 14.18
C PRO A 118 -0.79 13.10 13.76
N ALA A 119 -1.24 12.75 12.58
CA ALA A 119 -1.13 11.39 12.03
C ALA A 119 -1.32 11.40 10.49
N PRO A 120 -0.58 10.53 9.74
CA PRO A 120 0.49 9.62 10.18
C PRO A 120 1.73 10.36 10.67
N GLU A 121 2.42 9.79 11.66
CA GLU A 121 3.66 10.34 12.20
C GLU A 121 4.81 10.21 11.17
N ILE A 122 5.59 11.26 11.00
CA ILE A 122 6.76 11.27 10.12
C ILE A 122 7.97 10.90 10.97
N ASP A 123 8.48 9.68 10.78
CA ASP A 123 9.68 9.19 11.50
C ASP A 123 10.97 9.82 10.95
N GLU A 124 11.05 9.98 9.61
CA GLU A 124 12.29 10.36 8.93
C GLU A 124 11.99 11.08 7.62
N VAL A 125 12.70 12.17 7.36
CA VAL A 125 12.78 12.81 6.04
C VAL A 125 14.01 12.26 5.34
N LYS A 126 13.81 11.35 4.38
CA LYS A 126 14.94 10.70 3.67
C LYS A 126 15.52 11.54 2.55
N GLU A 127 14.68 12.28 1.89
CA GLU A 127 15.07 13.10 0.74
C GLU A 127 14.24 14.37 0.75
N PHE A 128 14.91 15.49 0.60
CA PHE A 128 14.30 16.80 0.40
C PHE A 128 15.17 17.56 -0.59
N THR A 129 14.69 17.64 -1.82
CA THR A 129 15.39 18.32 -2.92
C THR A 129 14.40 19.13 -3.75
N HIS A 130 14.87 19.82 -4.78
CA HIS A 130 14.02 20.55 -5.70
C HIS A 130 12.98 19.61 -6.35
N GLY A 131 11.73 19.73 -5.93
CA GLY A 131 10.62 18.95 -6.46
C GLY A 131 10.53 17.50 -5.99
N LYS A 132 11.38 17.05 -5.03
CA LYS A 132 11.30 15.67 -4.51
C LYS A 132 11.31 15.66 -3.00
N LEU A 133 10.35 14.96 -2.42
CA LEU A 133 10.21 14.74 -0.99
C LEU A 133 9.97 13.25 -0.73
N THR A 134 10.81 12.64 0.08
CA THR A 134 10.63 11.24 0.51
C THR A 134 10.59 11.17 2.02
N LEU A 135 9.47 10.71 2.55
CA LEU A 135 9.20 10.55 3.97
C LEU A 135 9.09 9.06 4.33
N ILE A 136 9.53 8.73 5.52
CA ILE A 136 9.19 7.45 6.17
C ILE A 136 8.16 7.78 7.23
N CYS A 137 6.99 7.19 7.09
CA CYS A 137 5.88 7.40 7.99
C CYS A 137 5.59 6.13 8.76
N ARG A 138 5.29 6.27 10.03
CA ARG A 138 4.88 5.17 10.90
C ARG A 138 3.54 5.52 11.54
N LYS A 139 2.71 4.53 11.67
CA LYS A 139 1.56 4.55 12.55
C LYS A 139 1.83 3.61 13.69
N SER A 140 1.42 3.98 14.88
CA SER A 140 1.69 3.32 16.18
C SER A 140 1.71 1.78 16.19
N LEU A 141 1.02 1.09 15.25
CA LEU A 141 0.97 -0.38 15.14
C LEU A 141 1.07 -0.89 13.70
N SER A 142 1.34 -0.01 12.72
CA SER A 142 1.42 -0.39 11.31
C SER A 142 2.86 -0.45 10.81
N LEU A 143 3.03 -1.13 9.68
CA LEU A 143 4.30 -1.21 8.99
C LEU A 143 4.75 0.18 8.52
N PRO A 144 6.06 0.49 8.58
CA PRO A 144 6.57 1.74 8.06
C PRO A 144 6.33 1.85 6.55
N VAL A 145 5.82 3.00 6.14
CA VAL A 145 5.48 3.34 4.76
C VAL A 145 6.46 4.38 4.25
N ARG A 146 6.93 4.21 3.02
CA ARG A 146 7.63 5.25 2.28
C ARG A 146 6.62 6.05 1.48
N PHE A 147 6.51 7.33 1.78
CA PHE A 147 5.70 8.28 1.03
C PHE A 147 6.61 9.18 0.22
N HIS A 148 6.40 9.22 -1.08
CA HIS A 148 7.18 10.01 -2.02
C HIS A 148 6.27 11.00 -2.72
N VAL A 149 6.71 12.26 -2.79
CA VAL A 149 6.08 13.33 -3.56
C VAL A 149 7.09 13.81 -4.59
N SER A 150 6.67 13.87 -5.84
CA SER A 150 7.44 14.46 -6.93
C SER A 150 6.66 15.63 -7.51
N ILE A 151 7.27 16.81 -7.51
CA ILE A 151 6.69 18.04 -8.04
C ILE A 151 7.48 18.45 -9.26
N THR A 152 6.83 18.47 -10.41
CA THR A 152 7.39 18.95 -11.66
C THR A 152 6.65 20.20 -12.08
N THR A 153 7.37 21.29 -12.30
CA THR A 153 6.79 22.55 -12.77
C THR A 153 7.00 22.68 -14.26
N ASP A 154 5.94 22.91 -15.01
CA ASP A 154 5.92 23.33 -16.40
C ASP A 154 5.52 24.79 -16.46
N GLN A 155 5.55 25.44 -17.64
CA GLN A 155 5.35 26.89 -17.80
C GLN A 155 4.10 27.43 -17.08
N ASP A 156 2.99 26.66 -17.10
CA ASP A 156 1.70 27.10 -16.60
C ASP A 156 1.10 26.17 -15.51
N ALA A 157 1.80 25.09 -15.14
CA ALA A 157 1.23 24.10 -14.21
C ALA A 157 2.31 23.37 -13.40
N ALA A 158 1.96 23.03 -12.16
CA ALA A 158 2.68 22.04 -11.37
C ALA A 158 1.95 20.69 -11.43
N ILE A 159 2.70 19.64 -11.72
CA ILE A 159 2.26 18.26 -11.62
C ILE A 159 2.83 17.69 -10.34
N VAL A 160 1.96 17.31 -9.42
CA VAL A 160 2.34 16.73 -8.13
C VAL A 160 1.94 15.27 -8.13
N ALA A 161 2.93 14.41 -8.31
CA ALA A 161 2.75 12.96 -8.23
C ALA A 161 3.08 12.48 -6.81
N MET A 162 2.19 11.69 -6.24
CA MET A 162 2.32 11.11 -4.91
C MET A 162 2.34 9.59 -5.00
N GLU A 163 3.27 8.97 -4.30
CA GLU A 163 3.39 7.52 -4.23
C GLU A 163 3.58 7.07 -2.78
N ALA A 164 2.81 6.07 -2.35
CA ALA A 164 2.99 5.42 -1.08
C ALA A 164 3.23 3.92 -1.27
N ARG A 165 4.26 3.39 -0.61
CA ARG A 165 4.62 1.96 -0.66
C ARG A 165 5.23 1.50 0.66
N PRO A 166 5.20 0.19 0.97
CA PRO A 166 5.89 -0.33 2.14
C PRO A 166 7.38 0.06 2.11
N LYS A 167 7.97 0.36 3.28
CA LYS A 167 9.43 0.59 3.38
C LYS A 167 10.21 -0.63 2.90
N ALA A 168 9.73 -1.84 3.20
CA ALA A 168 10.30 -3.10 2.74
C ALA A 168 9.76 -3.45 1.35
N ALA A 169 10.59 -3.26 0.30
CA ALA A 169 10.20 -3.41 -1.10
C ALA A 169 9.70 -4.83 -1.50
N TRP A 170 10.12 -5.87 -0.75
CA TRP A 170 9.71 -7.26 -1.00
C TRP A 170 8.28 -7.58 -0.53
N ARG A 171 7.64 -6.68 0.22
CA ARG A 171 6.28 -6.91 0.70
C ARG A 171 5.26 -6.69 -0.39
N MET A 172 4.52 -7.73 -0.69
CA MET A 172 3.42 -7.69 -1.68
C MET A 172 2.14 -7.09 -1.10
N MET A 173 2.00 -7.07 0.23
CA MET A 173 0.85 -6.53 0.97
C MET A 173 1.33 -5.84 2.25
N ASP A 174 0.64 -4.78 2.65
CA ASP A 174 0.99 -3.95 3.82
C ASP A 174 -0.22 -3.62 4.71
N ASP A 175 -1.22 -4.47 4.70
CA ASP A 175 -2.44 -4.31 5.50
C ASP A 175 -3.16 -2.97 5.24
N GLY A 176 -3.02 -2.41 4.01
CA GLY A 176 -3.59 -1.13 3.61
C GLY A 176 -2.87 0.11 4.17
N ALA A 177 -1.69 -0.08 4.76
CA ALA A 177 -0.92 1.02 5.37
C ALA A 177 -0.54 2.10 4.34
N SER A 178 0.00 1.72 3.17
CA SER A 178 0.36 2.67 2.09
C SER A 178 -0.86 3.44 1.59
N TRP A 179 -1.98 2.75 1.37
CA TRP A 179 -3.21 3.41 0.95
C TRP A 179 -3.71 4.40 2.00
N SER A 180 -3.70 4.04 3.29
CA SER A 180 -4.15 4.94 4.36
C SER A 180 -3.26 6.17 4.51
N VAL A 181 -1.94 6.03 4.37
CA VAL A 181 -1.00 7.16 4.36
C VAL A 181 -1.25 8.07 3.17
N LEU A 182 -1.40 7.51 1.96
CA LEU A 182 -1.71 8.30 0.77
C LEU A 182 -3.02 9.09 0.93
N LYS A 183 -4.08 8.43 1.38
CA LYS A 183 -5.40 9.09 1.57
C LYS A 183 -5.38 10.14 2.68
N ALA A 184 -4.58 9.94 3.72
CA ALA A 184 -4.40 10.93 4.78
C ALA A 184 -3.60 12.15 4.29
N PHE A 185 -2.55 11.95 3.51
CA PHE A 185 -1.65 13.03 3.09
C PHE A 185 -2.10 13.76 1.83
N ALA A 186 -2.70 13.08 0.86
CA ALA A 186 -3.05 13.68 -0.43
C ALA A 186 -3.91 14.96 -0.34
N PRO A 187 -4.94 15.06 0.52
CA PRO A 187 -5.71 16.30 0.68
C PRO A 187 -4.86 17.47 1.20
N HIS A 188 -3.92 17.18 2.13
CA HIS A 188 -3.05 18.21 2.72
C HIS A 188 -1.96 18.66 1.74
N VAL A 189 -1.40 17.73 0.95
CA VAL A 189 -0.50 18.07 -0.15
C VAL A 189 -1.20 18.95 -1.17
N SER A 190 -2.41 18.57 -1.58
CA SER A 190 -3.21 19.36 -2.51
C SER A 190 -3.49 20.76 -1.98
N LYS A 191 -3.90 20.85 -0.70
CA LYS A 191 -4.19 22.14 -0.06
C LYS A 191 -2.93 23.00 0.02
N ALA A 192 -1.79 22.47 0.49
CA ALA A 192 -0.54 23.20 0.62
C ALA A 192 -0.08 23.80 -0.72
N VAL A 193 -0.21 23.04 -1.81
CA VAL A 193 0.13 23.52 -3.16
C VAL A 193 -0.82 24.63 -3.60
N HIS A 194 -2.14 24.50 -3.35
CA HIS A 194 -3.10 25.53 -3.71
C HIS A 194 -2.93 26.82 -2.88
N ASP A 195 -2.66 26.70 -1.58
CA ASP A 195 -2.47 27.84 -0.67
C ASP A 195 -1.21 28.63 -1.07
N GLU A 196 -0.10 27.96 -1.45
CA GLU A 196 1.12 28.60 -1.92
C GLU A 196 0.89 29.38 -3.21
N VAL A 197 0.18 28.73 -4.16
CA VAL A 197 -0.19 29.36 -5.45
C VAL A 197 -1.12 30.54 -5.24
N GLY A 198 -2.13 30.42 -4.38
CA GLY A 198 -3.13 31.47 -4.10
C GLY A 198 -2.53 32.67 -3.34
N GLY A 199 -1.61 32.41 -2.42
CA GLY A 199 -0.92 33.45 -1.65
C GLY A 199 -0.05 34.37 -2.52
N THR A 200 0.54 33.84 -3.58
CA THR A 200 1.39 34.61 -4.51
C THR A 200 0.59 35.48 -5.47
N THR A 201 -0.69 35.15 -5.71
CA THR A 201 -1.56 35.93 -6.62
C THR A 201 -2.18 37.18 -5.94
N ALA A 202 -2.13 37.25 -4.61
CA ALA A 202 -2.74 38.31 -3.81
C ALA A 202 -1.78 39.48 -3.44
N MET A 203 -0.54 39.44 -3.89
CA MET A 203 0.46 40.53 -3.74
C MET A 203 0.67 41.27 -5.08
#